data_41c6035ff8060b8c52b15318a202e2aa
#
_entry.id   41c6035ff8060b8c52b15318a202e2aa
#
_cell.length_a   1.000
_cell.length_b   1.000
_cell.length_c   1.000
_cell.angle_alpha   90.00
_cell.angle_beta   90.00
_cell.angle_gamma   90.00
#
_symmetry.space_group_name_H-M   'P 1'
#
loop_
_entity.id
_entity.type
_entity.pdbx_description
1 polymer ?
#
loop_
_entity_poly.entity_id
_entity_poly.type
_entity_poly.pdbx_seq_one_letter_code
_entity_poly.pdbx_strand_id
1 'polypeptide(L)'
;MRLENKIALVTGGGQGIGKEIAKTLALNGAFVLINYIDLGNNQEIAQMTKNEIESLGGKCEILPANVASYDETLEMFKTIKNEYGRLDILINNAGITKDGLMLRMKENDFDTVIDVNLKGTWNCMKHATKLMMKQKYGRI
;
A
#
# COMPACT_ATOMS: atom_id res chain seq x y z
N MET A 1 -15.54 -16.79 4.82
CA MET A 1 -14.11 -16.46 4.66
C MET A 1 -13.65 -15.62 5.83
N ARG A 2 -12.40 -15.72 6.18
CA ARG A 2 -11.86 -15.09 7.41
C ARG A 2 -11.88 -13.57 7.41
N LEU A 3 -11.79 -12.94 6.23
CA LEU A 3 -11.64 -11.50 6.08
C LEU A 3 -12.84 -10.83 5.41
N GLU A 4 -13.99 -11.49 5.40
CA GLU A 4 -15.21 -10.86 4.86
C GLU A 4 -15.50 -9.53 5.55
N ASN A 5 -15.91 -8.56 4.76
CA ASN A 5 -16.20 -7.19 5.19
C ASN A 5 -15.00 -6.41 5.75
N LYS A 6 -13.77 -6.90 5.50
CA LYS A 6 -12.55 -6.16 5.84
C LYS A 6 -12.02 -5.41 4.64
N ILE A 7 -11.55 -4.19 4.88
CA ILE A 7 -10.85 -3.37 3.88
C ILE A 7 -9.36 -3.40 4.23
N ALA A 8 -8.54 -3.79 3.26
CA ALA A 8 -7.09 -3.87 3.41
C ALA A 8 -6.39 -2.94 2.43
N LEU A 9 -5.35 -2.26 2.86
CA LEU A 9 -4.45 -1.49 2.01
C LEU A 9 -3.08 -2.17 2.01
N VAL A 10 -2.56 -2.46 0.82
CA VAL A 10 -1.20 -2.98 0.62
C VAL A 10 -0.39 -1.94 -0.14
N THR A 11 0.56 -1.30 0.52
CA THR A 11 1.44 -0.35 -0.16
C THR A 11 2.43 -1.11 -1.04
N GLY A 12 2.69 -0.57 -2.24
CA GLY A 12 3.51 -1.29 -3.22
C GLY A 12 2.95 -2.65 -3.60
N GLY A 13 1.62 -2.79 -3.60
CA GLY A 13 0.93 -4.07 -3.79
C GLY A 13 0.80 -4.52 -5.25
N GLY A 14 1.32 -3.75 -6.20
CA GLY A 14 1.15 -4.05 -7.63
C GLY A 14 2.03 -5.17 -8.16
N GLN A 15 3.10 -5.52 -7.47
CA GLN A 15 4.07 -6.52 -7.91
C GLN A 15 4.82 -7.17 -6.74
N GLY A 16 5.57 -8.21 -7.03
CA GLY A 16 6.45 -8.86 -6.05
C GLY A 16 5.73 -9.38 -4.82
N ILE A 17 6.33 -9.18 -3.66
CA ILE A 17 5.81 -9.63 -2.37
C ILE A 17 4.45 -9.00 -2.10
N GLY A 18 4.30 -7.70 -2.36
CA GLY A 18 3.04 -6.98 -2.14
C GLY A 18 1.89 -7.55 -2.96
N LYS A 19 2.14 -7.94 -4.20
CA LYS A 19 1.15 -8.61 -5.05
C LYS A 19 0.63 -9.90 -4.42
N GLU A 20 1.53 -10.75 -3.94
CA GLU A 20 1.14 -12.03 -3.33
C GLU A 20 0.39 -11.84 -2.01
N ILE A 21 0.76 -10.82 -1.23
CA ILE A 21 0.00 -10.44 -0.03
C ILE A 21 -1.40 -9.97 -0.42
N ALA A 22 -1.50 -9.05 -1.37
CA ALA A 22 -2.79 -8.52 -1.84
C ALA A 22 -3.71 -9.64 -2.34
N LYS A 23 -3.17 -10.54 -3.14
CA LYS A 23 -3.89 -11.71 -3.65
C LYS A 23 -4.38 -12.62 -2.53
N THR A 24 -3.51 -12.93 -1.57
CA THR A 24 -3.87 -13.78 -0.43
C THR A 24 -4.98 -13.16 0.41
N LEU A 25 -4.90 -11.87 0.71
CA LEU A 25 -5.94 -11.16 1.47
C LEU A 25 -7.29 -11.16 0.72
N ALA A 26 -7.25 -10.88 -0.59
CA ALA A 26 -8.46 -10.85 -1.41
C ALA A 26 -9.13 -12.22 -1.51
N LEU A 27 -8.36 -13.28 -1.71
CA LEU A 27 -8.88 -14.65 -1.76
C LEU A 27 -9.41 -15.16 -0.42
N ASN A 28 -9.05 -14.48 0.69
CA ASN A 28 -9.62 -14.75 2.01
C ASN A 28 -10.81 -13.84 2.35
N GLY A 29 -11.29 -13.05 1.40
CA GLY A 29 -12.54 -12.29 1.52
C GLY A 29 -12.39 -10.79 1.77
N ALA A 30 -11.17 -10.26 1.93
CA ALA A 30 -10.97 -8.82 2.06
C ALA A 30 -11.22 -8.09 0.73
N PHE A 31 -11.69 -6.86 0.82
CA PHE A 31 -11.58 -5.93 -0.30
C PHE A 31 -10.20 -5.27 -0.21
N VAL A 32 -9.36 -5.46 -1.21
CA VAL A 32 -7.96 -5.02 -1.16
C VAL A 32 -7.73 -3.79 -2.02
N LEU A 33 -7.16 -2.76 -1.39
CA LEU A 33 -6.66 -1.58 -2.07
C LEU A 33 -5.18 -1.77 -2.37
N ILE A 34 -4.85 -1.79 -3.64
CA ILE A 34 -3.49 -2.02 -4.15
C ILE A 34 -2.87 -0.65 -4.42
N ASN A 35 -2.03 -0.19 -3.51
CA ASN A 35 -1.31 1.06 -3.72
C ASN A 35 -0.14 0.85 -4.68
N TYR A 36 0.08 1.83 -5.54
CA TYR A 36 1.23 1.92 -6.43
C TYR A 36 1.68 3.37 -6.55
N ILE A 37 2.95 3.60 -6.89
CA ILE A 37 3.45 4.93 -7.24
C ILE A 37 3.25 5.14 -8.75
N ASP A 38 2.64 6.26 -9.13
CA ASP A 38 2.32 6.57 -10.52
C ASP A 38 3.55 7.09 -11.27
N LEU A 39 4.49 6.18 -11.55
CA LEU A 39 5.71 6.43 -12.32
C LEU A 39 5.90 5.30 -13.34
N GLY A 40 6.39 5.65 -14.52
CA GLY A 40 6.65 4.68 -15.58
C GLY A 40 5.40 3.86 -15.91
N ASN A 41 5.53 2.53 -15.94
CA ASN A 41 4.44 1.59 -16.22
C ASN A 41 3.80 1.00 -14.97
N ASN A 42 4.00 1.59 -13.81
CA ASN A 42 3.48 1.04 -12.54
C ASN A 42 1.96 0.93 -12.49
N GLN A 43 1.25 1.86 -13.13
CA GLN A 43 -0.21 1.77 -13.22
C GLN A 43 -0.65 0.53 -13.99
N GLU A 44 0.00 0.24 -15.12
CA GLU A 44 -0.30 -0.95 -15.92
C GLU A 44 -0.01 -2.24 -15.14
N ILE A 45 1.11 -2.27 -14.41
CA ILE A 45 1.49 -3.41 -13.57
C ILE A 45 0.45 -3.62 -12.47
N ALA A 46 0.02 -2.56 -11.78
CA ALA A 46 -1.01 -2.64 -10.75
C ALA A 46 -2.36 -3.11 -11.35
N GLN A 47 -2.71 -2.62 -12.54
CA GLN A 47 -3.93 -3.05 -13.23
C GLN A 47 -3.89 -4.53 -13.60
N MET A 48 -2.74 -5.04 -14.02
CA MET A 48 -2.57 -6.48 -14.30
C MET A 48 -2.78 -7.31 -13.04
N THR A 49 -2.26 -6.87 -11.90
CA THR A 49 -2.46 -7.52 -10.61
C THR A 49 -3.94 -7.50 -10.21
N LYS A 50 -4.61 -6.36 -10.38
CA LYS A 50 -6.06 -6.26 -10.16
C LYS A 50 -6.81 -7.28 -11.00
N ASN A 51 -6.54 -7.33 -12.31
CA ASN A 51 -7.19 -8.25 -13.22
C ASN A 51 -6.96 -9.72 -12.81
N GLU A 52 -5.76 -10.06 -12.39
CA GLU A 52 -5.45 -11.41 -11.91
C GLU A 52 -6.27 -11.78 -10.67
N ILE A 53 -6.33 -10.88 -9.68
CA ILE A 53 -7.08 -11.10 -8.44
C ILE A 53 -8.57 -11.27 -8.74
N GLU A 54 -9.13 -10.40 -9.59
CA GLU A 54 -10.55 -10.47 -9.98
C GLU A 54 -10.87 -11.76 -10.75
N SER A 55 -9.96 -12.22 -11.61
CA SER A 55 -10.13 -13.49 -12.34
C SER A 55 -10.20 -14.70 -11.41
N LEU A 56 -9.62 -14.59 -10.22
CA LEU A 56 -9.63 -15.63 -9.19
C LEU A 56 -10.79 -15.47 -8.19
N GLY A 57 -11.67 -14.49 -8.42
CA GLY A 57 -12.83 -14.23 -7.58
C GLY A 57 -12.61 -13.27 -6.42
N GLY A 58 -11.41 -12.68 -6.31
CA GLY A 58 -11.12 -11.65 -5.31
C GLY A 58 -11.71 -10.29 -5.68
N LYS A 59 -11.73 -9.38 -4.72
CA LYS A 59 -12.20 -8.00 -4.91
C LYS A 59 -11.10 -7.02 -4.56
N CYS A 60 -10.79 -6.12 -5.47
CA CYS A 60 -9.73 -5.14 -5.23
C CYS A 60 -9.89 -3.90 -6.12
N GLU A 61 -9.14 -2.86 -5.77
CA GLU A 61 -9.01 -1.64 -6.56
C GLU A 61 -7.57 -1.14 -6.48
N ILE A 62 -7.11 -0.43 -7.49
CA ILE A 62 -5.78 0.19 -7.48
C ILE A 62 -5.88 1.63 -7.01
N LEU A 63 -4.85 2.11 -6.32
CA LEU A 63 -4.87 3.41 -5.67
C LEU A 63 -3.48 4.06 -5.72
N PRO A 64 -3.30 5.15 -6.50
CA PRO A 64 -1.99 5.79 -6.63
C PRO A 64 -1.65 6.65 -5.42
N ALA A 65 -0.44 6.54 -4.94
CA ALA A 65 0.19 7.50 -4.05
C ALA A 65 1.67 7.18 -3.89
N ASN A 66 2.50 8.21 -3.80
CA ASN A 66 3.89 8.07 -3.36
C ASN A 66 3.89 8.06 -1.83
N VAL A 67 4.24 6.92 -1.22
CA VAL A 67 4.24 6.79 0.25
C VAL A 67 5.25 7.70 0.93
N ALA A 68 6.32 8.12 0.25
CA ALA A 68 7.29 9.09 0.77
C ALA A 68 6.71 10.51 0.89
N SER A 69 5.59 10.79 0.23
CA SER A 69 4.89 12.08 0.31
C SER A 69 3.81 12.04 1.38
N TYR A 70 3.97 12.89 2.39
CA TYR A 70 2.95 13.03 3.44
C TYR A 70 1.60 13.47 2.86
N ASP A 71 1.62 14.42 1.93
CA ASP A 71 0.39 14.96 1.34
C ASP A 71 -0.32 13.96 0.43
N GLU A 72 0.42 13.22 -0.41
CA GLU A 72 -0.18 12.19 -1.25
C GLU A 72 -0.77 11.05 -0.43
N THR A 73 -0.09 10.62 0.64
CA THR A 73 -0.65 9.61 1.54
C THR A 73 -1.88 10.13 2.28
N LEU A 74 -1.86 11.38 2.71
CA LEU A 74 -3.04 12.00 3.33
C LEU A 74 -4.25 11.98 2.40
N GLU A 75 -4.07 12.35 1.13
CA GLU A 75 -5.14 12.31 0.13
C GLU A 75 -5.62 10.88 -0.14
N MET A 76 -4.70 9.93 -0.21
CA MET A 76 -5.06 8.51 -0.36
C MET A 76 -5.95 8.04 0.80
N PHE A 77 -5.60 8.35 2.04
CA PHE A 77 -6.40 7.95 3.20
C PHE A 77 -7.73 8.70 3.29
N LYS A 78 -7.82 9.94 2.80
CA LYS A 78 -9.09 10.63 2.64
C LYS A 78 -10.00 9.92 1.65
N THR A 79 -9.46 9.49 0.53
CA THR A 79 -10.19 8.68 -0.47
C THR A 79 -10.71 7.37 0.15
N ILE A 80 -9.86 6.68 0.90
CA ILE A 80 -10.25 5.43 1.58
C ILE A 80 -11.42 5.70 2.54
N LYS A 81 -11.31 6.75 3.35
CA LYS A 81 -12.38 7.11 4.28
C LYS A 81 -13.68 7.43 3.57
N ASN A 82 -13.61 8.24 2.51
CA ASN A 82 -14.80 8.73 1.82
C ASN A 82 -15.49 7.65 0.99
N GLU A 83 -14.73 6.78 0.33
CA GLU A 83 -15.28 5.76 -0.57
C GLU A 83 -15.59 4.43 0.13
N TYR A 84 -14.81 4.06 1.13
CA TYR A 84 -14.93 2.76 1.80
C TYR A 84 -15.37 2.86 3.26
N GLY A 85 -15.23 4.03 3.88
CA GLY A 85 -15.70 4.30 5.24
C GLY A 85 -14.86 3.71 6.37
N ARG A 86 -13.91 2.81 6.06
CA ARG A 86 -13.08 2.11 7.03
C ARG A 86 -11.79 1.62 6.43
N LEU A 87 -10.82 1.33 7.29
CA LEU A 87 -9.63 0.58 6.94
C LEU A 87 -9.30 -0.37 8.09
N ASP A 88 -9.27 -1.66 7.81
CA ASP A 88 -9.09 -2.70 8.83
C ASP A 88 -7.67 -3.23 8.88
N ILE A 89 -6.99 -3.28 7.73
CA ILE A 89 -5.67 -3.87 7.59
C ILE A 89 -4.79 -2.94 6.78
N LEU A 90 -3.62 -2.60 7.30
CA LEU A 90 -2.57 -1.89 6.58
C LEU A 90 -1.33 -2.77 6.48
N ILE A 91 -0.88 -3.05 5.27
CA ILE A 91 0.38 -3.72 5.01
C ILE A 91 1.37 -2.71 4.44
N ASN A 92 2.35 -2.32 5.24
CA ASN A 92 3.46 -1.47 4.82
C ASN A 92 4.51 -2.32 4.11
N ASN A 93 4.31 -2.51 2.80
CA ASN A 93 5.19 -3.32 1.97
C ASN A 93 6.05 -2.46 1.03
N ALA A 94 5.62 -1.24 0.67
CA ALA A 94 6.38 -0.37 -0.23
C ALA A 94 7.79 -0.15 0.29
N GLY A 95 8.77 -0.39 -0.58
CA GLY A 95 10.19 -0.22 -0.25
C GLY A 95 11.04 -0.26 -1.50
N ILE A 96 12.20 0.36 -1.41
CA ILE A 96 13.21 0.36 -2.46
C ILE A 96 14.58 0.04 -1.87
N THR A 97 15.50 -0.35 -2.75
CA THR A 97 16.92 -0.51 -2.42
C THR A 97 17.76 0.37 -3.34
N LYS A 98 18.87 0.88 -2.81
CA LYS A 98 19.91 1.62 -3.53
C LYS A 98 21.26 1.08 -3.08
N ASP A 99 21.49 -0.20 -3.39
CA ASP A 99 22.67 -0.92 -2.94
C ASP A 99 23.93 -0.42 -3.62
N GLY A 100 25.04 -0.47 -2.90
CA GLY A 100 26.35 -0.06 -3.39
C GLY A 100 27.39 -0.03 -2.28
N LEU A 101 28.65 0.20 -2.67
CA LEU A 101 29.72 0.40 -1.69
C LEU A 101 29.46 1.70 -0.92
N MET A 102 29.58 1.66 0.38
CA MET A 102 29.32 2.80 1.25
C MET A 102 30.07 4.06 0.81
N LEU A 103 31.35 3.90 0.42
CA LEU A 103 32.18 5.03 -0.02
C LEU A 103 31.70 5.68 -1.33
N ARG A 104 30.93 4.98 -2.13
CA ARG A 104 30.38 5.46 -3.42
C ARG A 104 28.91 5.82 -3.33
N MET A 105 28.26 5.52 -2.21
CA MET A 105 26.84 5.82 -2.01
C MET A 105 26.66 7.34 -1.91
N LYS A 106 25.71 7.87 -2.65
CA LYS A 106 25.38 9.30 -2.60
C LYS A 106 24.38 9.55 -1.47
N GLU A 107 24.45 10.74 -0.88
CA GLU A 107 23.49 11.18 0.13
C GLU A 107 22.04 11.03 -0.36
N ASN A 108 21.79 11.38 -1.64
CA ASN A 108 20.45 11.24 -2.21
C ASN A 108 19.96 9.78 -2.26
N ASP A 109 20.84 8.81 -2.46
CA ASP A 109 20.48 7.40 -2.42
C ASP A 109 20.06 6.98 -1.01
N PHE A 110 20.81 7.42 0.00
CA PHE A 110 20.45 7.21 1.40
C PHE A 110 19.11 7.86 1.74
N ASP A 111 18.95 9.14 1.41
CA ASP A 111 17.70 9.88 1.70
C ASP A 111 16.48 9.26 1.04
N THR A 112 16.63 8.84 -0.21
CA THR A 112 15.51 8.21 -0.95
C THR A 112 15.07 6.91 -0.29
N VAL A 113 16.01 6.08 0.16
CA VAL A 113 15.69 4.82 0.87
C VAL A 113 14.99 5.12 2.19
N ILE A 114 15.47 6.07 2.95
CA ILE A 114 14.86 6.49 4.22
C ILE A 114 13.46 7.06 3.98
N ASP A 115 13.29 7.91 2.97
CA ASP A 115 12.01 8.54 2.66
C ASP A 115 10.94 7.53 2.25
N VAL A 116 11.29 6.52 1.46
CA VAL A 116 10.33 5.50 1.06
C VAL A 116 10.12 4.47 2.17
N ASN A 117 11.20 3.86 2.67
CA ASN A 117 11.10 2.69 3.53
C ASN A 117 10.71 3.04 4.96
N LEU A 118 11.22 4.14 5.51
CA LEU A 118 10.95 4.56 6.89
C LEU A 118 9.85 5.61 6.96
N LYS A 119 10.02 6.75 6.30
CA LYS A 119 9.03 7.83 6.33
C LYS A 119 7.72 7.39 5.67
N GLY A 120 7.78 6.64 4.57
CA GLY A 120 6.57 6.12 3.91
C GLY A 120 5.75 5.22 4.82
N THR A 121 6.40 4.34 5.57
CA THR A 121 5.76 3.51 6.58
C THR A 121 5.14 4.38 7.67
N TRP A 122 5.86 5.34 8.19
CA TRP A 122 5.36 6.28 9.19
C TRP A 122 4.16 7.08 8.69
N ASN A 123 4.22 7.61 7.47
CA ASN A 123 3.11 8.35 6.87
C ASN A 123 1.81 7.52 6.87
N CYS A 124 1.90 6.30 6.35
CA CYS A 124 0.74 5.41 6.27
C CYS A 124 0.24 4.99 7.66
N MET A 125 1.13 4.67 8.58
CA MET A 125 0.75 4.31 9.95
C MET A 125 0.03 5.47 10.64
N LYS A 126 0.53 6.69 10.50
CA LYS A 126 -0.08 7.87 11.10
C LYS A 126 -1.51 8.08 10.62
N HIS A 127 -1.72 8.04 9.31
CA HIS A 127 -3.05 8.23 8.73
C HIS A 127 -4.00 7.07 9.06
N ALA A 128 -3.50 5.82 9.00
CA ALA A 128 -4.28 4.63 9.34
C ALA A 128 -4.73 4.64 10.80
N THR A 129 -3.83 5.02 11.71
CA THR A 129 -4.11 5.06 13.15
C THR A 129 -5.33 5.93 13.45
N LYS A 130 -5.45 7.07 12.79
CA LYS A 130 -6.60 7.97 12.97
C LYS A 130 -7.94 7.28 12.65
N LEU A 131 -8.00 6.52 11.55
CA LEU A 131 -9.18 5.75 11.17
C LEU A 131 -9.43 4.58 12.14
N MET A 132 -8.39 3.82 12.42
CA MET A 132 -8.48 2.61 13.24
C MET A 132 -8.85 2.91 14.69
N MET A 133 -8.40 4.04 15.24
CA MET A 133 -8.79 4.48 16.58
C MET A 133 -10.30 4.74 16.66
N LYS A 134 -10.87 5.42 15.68
CA LYS A 134 -12.32 5.68 15.62
C LYS A 134 -13.12 4.38 15.47
N GLN A 135 -12.60 3.44 14.71
CA GLN A 135 -13.22 2.12 14.52
C GLN A 135 -13.07 1.21 15.72
N LYS A 136 -12.12 1.50 16.62
CA LYS A 136 -11.68 0.61 17.71
C LYS A 136 -11.23 -0.76 17.19
N TYR A 137 -10.67 -0.78 16.01
CA TYR A 137 -10.17 -1.98 15.34
C TYR A 137 -9.13 -1.59 14.27
N GLY A 138 -8.10 -2.40 14.13
CA GLY A 138 -7.08 -2.30 13.08
C GLY A 138 -5.95 -3.30 13.28
N ARG A 139 -5.28 -3.60 12.17
CA ARG A 139 -4.05 -4.41 12.14
C ARG A 139 -3.04 -3.72 11.22
N ILE A 140 -1.82 -3.54 11.69
CA ILE A 140 -0.73 -2.94 10.92
C ILE A 140 0.46 -3.89 10.95
#